data_5be6546e75f15626bad5831b27f53661
#
_entry.id   5be6546e75f15626bad5831b27f53661
#
_cell.length_a   1.000
_cell.length_b   1.000
_cell.length_c   1.000
_cell.angle_alpha   90.00
_cell.angle_beta   90.00
_cell.angle_gamma   90.00
#
_symmetry.space_group_name_H-M   'P 1'
#
loop_
_entity.id
_entity.type
_entity.pdbx_description
1 polymer ?
#
loop_
_entity_poly.entity_id
_entity_poly.type
_entity_poly.pdbx_seq_one_letter_code
_entity_poly.pdbx_strand_id
1 'polypeptide(L)'
;LPVRQMAKVLLGKLMPWEIIPGFMKCHPEIISGSKGKETLKMRALVNAIRNWEFDIAGYVGYERCVITAGGVSCDEIVPKTLSSRKCPGLYLCGEVLDIDADTGGYNLQIAFSTGYLAGRSAALSL
;
A
#
# COMPACT_ATOMS: atom_id res chain seq x y z
N LEU A 1 10.04 -27.66 22.42
CA LEU A 1 10.40 -27.09 21.10
C LEU A 1 11.65 -26.23 21.27
N PRO A 2 12.63 -26.28 20.35
CA PRO A 2 13.74 -25.33 20.33
C PRO A 2 13.25 -23.90 20.29
N VAL A 3 13.90 -22.97 20.99
CA VAL A 3 13.47 -21.57 21.13
C VAL A 3 13.27 -20.90 19.78
N ARG A 4 14.12 -21.17 18.79
CA ARG A 4 13.96 -20.66 17.42
C ARG A 4 12.67 -21.15 16.75
N GLN A 5 12.24 -22.36 17.04
CA GLN A 5 11.00 -22.90 16.49
C GLN A 5 9.78 -22.31 17.20
N MET A 6 9.86 -22.07 18.51
CA MET A 6 8.83 -21.32 19.24
C MET A 6 8.68 -19.90 18.70
N ALA A 7 9.78 -19.20 18.46
CA ALA A 7 9.76 -17.87 17.85
C ALA A 7 9.08 -17.88 16.48
N LYS A 8 9.40 -18.85 15.60
CA LYS A 8 8.74 -19.00 14.29
C LYS A 8 7.24 -19.25 14.41
N VAL A 9 6.81 -20.10 15.34
CA VAL A 9 5.37 -20.39 15.56
C VAL A 9 4.63 -19.15 16.05
N LEU A 10 5.22 -18.36 16.95
CA LEU A 10 4.64 -17.11 17.42
C LEU A 10 4.54 -16.07 16.28
N LEU A 11 5.63 -15.88 15.54
CA LEU A 11 5.68 -14.97 14.41
C LEU A 11 4.70 -15.38 13.30
N GLY A 12 4.53 -16.68 13.05
CA GLY A 12 3.56 -17.19 12.06
C GLY A 12 2.09 -16.89 12.36
N LYS A 13 1.78 -16.43 13.60
CA LYS A 13 0.45 -15.90 13.95
C LYS A 13 0.29 -14.40 13.66
N LEU A 14 1.39 -13.70 13.38
CA LEU A 14 1.45 -12.25 13.25
C LEU A 14 1.84 -11.80 11.84
N MET A 15 2.57 -12.64 11.10
CA MET A 15 3.07 -12.31 9.76
C MET A 15 3.15 -13.55 8.86
N PRO A 16 3.18 -13.39 7.52
CA PRO A 16 3.36 -14.48 6.56
C PRO A 16 4.66 -15.27 6.82
N TRP A 17 4.60 -16.59 6.63
CA TRP A 17 5.71 -17.50 6.90
C TRP A 17 6.96 -17.21 6.07
N GLU A 18 6.77 -16.71 4.86
CA GLU A 18 7.84 -16.38 3.92
C GLU A 18 8.76 -15.27 4.44
N ILE A 19 8.22 -14.37 5.26
CA ILE A 19 8.94 -13.20 5.79
C ILE A 19 9.73 -13.56 7.07
N ILE A 20 9.28 -14.57 7.81
CA ILE A 20 9.85 -14.92 9.12
C ILE A 20 11.38 -15.21 9.09
N PRO A 21 11.92 -15.94 8.12
CA PRO A 21 13.36 -16.17 8.06
C PRO A 21 14.17 -14.88 7.90
N GLY A 22 13.69 -13.95 7.06
CA GLY A 22 14.28 -12.64 6.88
C GLY A 22 14.22 -11.82 8.15
N PHE A 23 13.03 -11.72 8.78
CA PHE A 23 12.83 -11.02 10.04
C PHE A 23 13.78 -11.52 11.13
N MET A 24 13.88 -12.84 11.35
CA MET A 24 14.75 -13.43 12.37
C MET A 24 16.25 -13.22 12.06
N LYS A 25 16.62 -13.04 10.80
CA LYS A 25 18.00 -12.73 10.39
C LYS A 25 18.34 -11.27 10.68
N CYS A 26 17.41 -10.35 10.43
CA CYS A 26 17.59 -8.91 10.72
C CYS A 26 17.58 -8.61 12.22
N HIS A 27 16.88 -9.42 13.01
CA HIS A 27 16.69 -9.22 14.45
C HIS A 27 17.24 -10.37 15.30
N PRO A 28 18.58 -10.60 15.30
CA PRO A 28 19.18 -11.66 16.09
C PRO A 28 19.01 -11.45 17.60
N GLU A 29 18.78 -10.21 18.05
CA GLU A 29 18.61 -9.84 19.46
C GLU A 29 17.36 -10.43 20.11
N ILE A 30 16.39 -10.90 19.33
CA ILE A 30 15.16 -11.53 19.86
C ILE A 30 15.44 -12.89 20.54
N ILE A 31 16.56 -13.51 20.19
CA ILE A 31 17.03 -14.77 20.80
C ILE A 31 18.41 -14.54 21.40
N SER A 32 18.57 -14.84 22.68
CA SER A 32 19.86 -14.72 23.37
C SER A 32 20.23 -16.04 24.07
N GLY A 33 21.52 -16.23 24.30
CA GLY A 33 22.09 -17.38 24.95
C GLY A 33 22.96 -18.23 24.03
N SER A 34 23.72 -19.13 24.62
CA SER A 34 24.53 -20.09 23.89
C SER A 34 23.69 -21.26 23.38
N LYS A 35 24.21 -21.96 22.37
CA LYS A 35 23.54 -23.13 21.77
C LYS A 35 23.14 -24.13 22.85
N GLY A 36 21.83 -24.43 22.92
CA GLY A 36 21.25 -25.31 23.95
C GLY A 36 20.73 -24.61 25.21
N LYS A 37 21.04 -23.33 25.42
CA LYS A 37 20.48 -22.45 26.48
C LYS A 37 19.92 -21.15 25.93
N GLU A 38 19.31 -21.23 24.76
CA GLU A 38 18.70 -20.07 24.10
C GLU A 38 17.41 -19.64 24.82
N THR A 39 17.16 -18.34 24.89
CA THR A 39 15.95 -17.74 25.49
C THR A 39 15.35 -16.71 24.53
N LEU A 40 14.04 -16.76 24.38
CA LEU A 40 13.29 -15.76 23.61
C LEU A 40 13.05 -14.51 24.46
N LYS A 41 13.53 -13.37 23.99
CA LYS A 41 13.33 -12.06 24.64
C LYS A 41 12.07 -11.39 24.12
N MET A 42 10.97 -11.50 24.84
CA MET A 42 9.67 -10.94 24.41
C MET A 42 9.71 -9.42 24.20
N ARG A 43 10.42 -8.66 25.04
CA ARG A 43 10.56 -7.20 24.85
C ARG A 43 11.28 -6.85 23.56
N ALA A 44 12.38 -7.56 23.25
CA ALA A 44 13.11 -7.37 22.00
C ALA A 44 12.24 -7.75 20.79
N LEU A 45 11.50 -8.85 20.88
CA LEU A 45 10.57 -9.27 19.83
C LEU A 45 9.49 -8.22 19.56
N VAL A 46 8.83 -7.70 20.59
CA VAL A 46 7.80 -6.66 20.44
C VAL A 46 8.40 -5.39 19.85
N ASN A 47 9.59 -4.99 20.30
CA ASN A 47 10.27 -3.81 19.77
C ASN A 47 10.66 -3.99 18.30
N ALA A 48 11.20 -5.14 17.93
CA ALA A 48 11.58 -5.46 16.55
C ALA A 48 10.35 -5.43 15.58
N ILE A 49 9.18 -5.93 16.04
CA ILE A 49 7.96 -5.90 15.23
C ILE A 49 7.44 -4.46 15.07
N ARG A 50 7.50 -3.64 16.14
CA ARG A 50 6.99 -2.26 16.11
C ARG A 50 7.86 -1.30 15.32
N ASN A 51 9.17 -1.52 15.33
CA ASN A 51 10.17 -0.66 14.72
C ASN A 51 10.94 -1.43 13.64
N TRP A 52 10.22 -2.18 12.82
CA TRP A 52 10.84 -2.91 11.72
C TRP A 52 11.15 -1.94 10.58
N GLU A 53 12.42 -1.66 10.39
CA GLU A 53 12.95 -0.76 9.36
C GLU A 53 13.44 -1.57 8.17
N PHE A 54 13.27 -1.01 6.96
CA PHE A 54 13.74 -1.57 5.71
C PHE A 54 14.51 -0.52 4.93
N ASP A 55 15.69 -0.90 4.45
CA ASP A 55 16.40 -0.11 3.47
C ASP A 55 15.72 -0.29 2.10
N ILE A 56 15.20 0.80 1.54
CA ILE A 56 14.57 0.77 0.22
C ILE A 56 15.69 0.73 -0.82
N ALA A 57 15.88 -0.42 -1.46
CA ALA A 57 16.88 -0.62 -2.50
C ALA A 57 16.43 -0.15 -3.90
N GLY A 58 15.12 0.03 -4.11
CA GLY A 58 14.54 0.44 -5.38
C GLY A 58 13.07 0.07 -5.49
N TYR A 59 12.52 0.20 -6.68
CA TYR A 59 11.13 -0.15 -7.02
C TYR A 59 11.10 -1.22 -8.13
N VAL A 60 9.99 -1.93 -8.22
CA VAL A 60 9.84 -3.08 -9.13
C VAL A 60 9.61 -2.65 -10.60
N GLY A 61 9.35 -1.36 -10.83
CA GLY A 61 9.03 -0.79 -12.15
C GLY A 61 7.53 -0.75 -12.45
N TYR A 62 7.21 -0.11 -13.56
CA TYR A 62 5.82 0.13 -13.98
C TYR A 62 5.02 -1.14 -14.27
N GLU A 63 5.67 -2.24 -14.60
CA GLU A 63 5.03 -3.53 -14.90
C GLU A 63 4.19 -4.08 -13.73
N ARG A 64 4.46 -3.62 -12.51
CA ARG A 64 3.76 -4.03 -11.30
C ARG A 64 3.05 -2.87 -10.58
N CYS A 65 2.90 -1.73 -11.25
CA CYS A 65 2.09 -0.65 -10.72
C CYS A 65 0.64 -1.09 -10.51
N VAL A 66 0.09 -0.77 -9.36
CA VAL A 66 -1.32 -1.02 -9.03
C VAL A 66 -2.15 0.21 -9.28
N ILE A 67 -1.59 1.40 -9.04
CA ILE A 67 -2.18 2.71 -9.27
C ILE A 67 -1.12 3.66 -9.82
N THR A 68 -1.57 4.73 -10.48
CA THR A 68 -0.72 5.80 -10.97
C THR A 68 -1.01 7.07 -10.17
N ALA A 69 0.02 7.71 -9.62
CA ALA A 69 -0.07 9.03 -9.02
C ALA A 69 0.29 10.11 -10.05
N GLY A 70 -0.36 11.26 -9.97
CA GLY A 70 -0.26 12.33 -10.96
C GLY A 70 -1.34 12.24 -12.02
N GLY A 71 -1.44 13.28 -12.85
CA GLY A 71 -2.46 13.38 -13.89
C GLY A 71 -2.91 14.82 -14.11
N VAL A 72 -4.13 15.00 -14.60
CA VAL A 72 -4.75 16.31 -14.76
C VAL A 72 -5.14 16.86 -13.39
N SER A 73 -4.63 18.05 -13.06
CA SER A 73 -4.91 18.71 -11.78
C SER A 73 -6.41 18.86 -11.53
N CYS A 74 -6.85 18.49 -10.33
CA CYS A 74 -8.23 18.66 -9.91
C CYS A 74 -8.71 20.12 -9.91
N ASP A 75 -7.78 21.09 -9.78
CA ASP A 75 -8.10 22.52 -9.88
C ASP A 75 -8.55 22.93 -11.29
N GLU A 76 -8.18 22.16 -12.30
CA GLU A 76 -8.55 22.39 -13.70
C GLU A 76 -9.90 21.77 -14.07
N ILE A 77 -10.52 21.07 -13.14
CA ILE A 77 -11.78 20.34 -13.33
C ILE A 77 -12.89 20.98 -12.50
N VAL A 78 -14.10 20.99 -13.04
CA VAL A 78 -15.30 21.38 -12.30
C VAL A 78 -15.82 20.17 -11.52
N PRO A 79 -15.76 20.12 -10.17
CA PRO A 79 -16.05 18.90 -9.40
C PRO A 79 -17.47 18.37 -9.58
N LYS A 80 -18.43 19.25 -9.90
CA LYS A 80 -19.86 18.89 -10.06
C LYS A 80 -20.17 18.22 -11.38
N THR A 81 -19.35 18.42 -12.40
CA THR A 81 -19.63 17.98 -13.77
C THR A 81 -18.48 17.19 -14.38
N LEU A 82 -17.29 17.28 -13.79
CA LEU A 82 -16.03 16.76 -14.31
C LEU A 82 -15.63 17.32 -15.67
N SER A 83 -16.20 18.47 -16.05
CA SER A 83 -15.78 19.21 -17.23
C SER A 83 -14.47 19.95 -16.99
N SER A 84 -13.65 20.05 -18.03
CA SER A 84 -12.44 20.86 -18.03
C SER A 84 -12.77 22.34 -17.95
N ARG A 85 -12.05 23.07 -17.09
CA ARG A 85 -12.12 24.54 -17.05
C ARG A 85 -11.38 25.21 -18.21
N LYS A 86 -10.45 24.47 -18.84
CA LYS A 86 -9.60 24.99 -19.93
C LYS A 86 -10.12 24.64 -21.31
N CYS A 87 -10.80 23.51 -21.45
CA CYS A 87 -11.27 23.03 -22.76
C CYS A 87 -12.78 22.77 -22.71
N PRO A 88 -13.61 23.65 -23.26
CA PRO A 88 -15.06 23.45 -23.34
C PRO A 88 -15.41 22.14 -24.05
N GLY A 89 -16.38 21.40 -23.51
CA GLY A 89 -16.83 20.13 -24.07
C GLY A 89 -15.94 18.90 -23.71
N LEU A 90 -14.81 19.09 -23.02
CA LEU A 90 -13.97 18.02 -22.53
C LEU A 90 -14.36 17.63 -21.10
N TYR A 91 -14.58 16.33 -20.87
CA TYR A 91 -14.85 15.74 -19.57
C TYR A 91 -13.77 14.71 -19.27
N LEU A 92 -13.30 14.67 -18.02
CA LEU A 92 -12.21 13.82 -17.59
C LEU A 92 -12.62 13.02 -16.33
N CYS A 93 -12.26 11.74 -16.26
CA CYS A 93 -12.64 10.87 -15.15
C CYS A 93 -11.63 9.75 -14.93
N GLY A 94 -11.68 9.11 -13.76
CA GLY A 94 -10.78 8.01 -13.41
C GLY A 94 -9.35 8.47 -13.17
N GLU A 95 -8.40 7.58 -13.38
CA GLU A 95 -6.97 7.80 -13.07
C GLU A 95 -6.26 8.80 -13.98
N VAL A 96 -6.92 9.33 -15.02
CA VAL A 96 -6.38 10.45 -15.78
C VAL A 96 -6.37 11.74 -14.94
N LEU A 97 -7.21 11.81 -13.93
CA LEU A 97 -7.20 12.87 -12.93
C LEU A 97 -6.10 12.61 -11.89
N ASP A 98 -5.54 13.68 -11.37
CA ASP A 98 -4.59 13.60 -10.25
C ASP A 98 -5.35 13.30 -8.94
N ILE A 99 -5.90 12.08 -8.87
CA ILE A 99 -6.63 11.53 -7.73
C ILE A 99 -6.22 10.09 -7.55
N ASP A 100 -5.64 9.78 -6.41
CA ASP A 100 -5.33 8.43 -5.99
C ASP A 100 -5.75 8.19 -4.53
N ALA A 101 -6.00 6.96 -4.19
CA ALA A 101 -6.39 6.54 -2.86
C ALA A 101 -5.70 5.22 -2.48
N ASP A 102 -5.77 4.89 -1.20
CA ASP A 102 -5.20 3.66 -0.67
C ASP A 102 -5.70 2.43 -1.41
N THR A 103 -4.85 1.41 -1.48
CA THR A 103 -5.24 0.10 -2.02
C THR A 103 -6.35 -0.52 -1.17
N GLY A 104 -7.40 -1.03 -1.83
CA GLY A 104 -8.58 -1.58 -1.15
C GLY A 104 -9.88 -1.37 -1.94
N GLY A 105 -9.78 -1.07 -3.25
CA GLY A 105 -10.93 -0.86 -4.13
C GLY A 105 -11.37 0.61 -4.25
N TYR A 106 -10.78 1.52 -3.49
CA TYR A 106 -11.14 2.95 -3.52
C TYR A 106 -10.84 3.59 -4.87
N ASN A 107 -9.74 3.24 -5.53
CA ASN A 107 -9.40 3.76 -6.87
C ASN A 107 -10.42 3.33 -7.93
N LEU A 108 -10.90 2.09 -7.88
CA LEU A 108 -11.98 1.61 -8.75
C LEU A 108 -13.29 2.36 -8.47
N GLN A 109 -13.61 2.60 -7.20
CA GLN A 109 -14.81 3.37 -6.83
C GLN A 109 -14.73 4.81 -7.33
N ILE A 110 -13.56 5.45 -7.24
CA ILE A 110 -13.32 6.79 -7.80
C ILE A 110 -13.54 6.75 -9.32
N ALA A 111 -12.95 5.77 -10.01
CA ALA A 111 -13.09 5.65 -11.46
C ALA A 111 -14.55 5.48 -11.90
N PHE A 112 -15.32 4.61 -11.24
CA PHE A 112 -16.74 4.41 -11.55
C PHE A 112 -17.59 5.64 -11.23
N SER A 113 -17.38 6.28 -10.08
CA SER A 113 -18.16 7.45 -9.65
C SER A 113 -17.89 8.64 -10.55
N THR A 114 -16.63 8.90 -10.87
CA THR A 114 -16.24 9.99 -11.76
C THR A 114 -16.67 9.72 -13.20
N GLY A 115 -16.56 8.47 -13.68
CA GLY A 115 -17.03 8.07 -14.99
C GLY A 115 -18.54 8.27 -15.17
N TYR A 116 -19.34 7.85 -14.18
CA TYR A 116 -20.78 8.08 -14.18
C TYR A 116 -21.12 9.59 -14.23
N LEU A 117 -20.47 10.38 -13.38
CA LEU A 117 -20.73 11.81 -13.29
C LEU A 117 -20.33 12.54 -14.58
N ALA A 118 -19.16 12.24 -15.13
CA ALA A 118 -18.69 12.81 -16.40
C ALA A 118 -19.61 12.48 -17.57
N GLY A 119 -19.97 11.19 -17.71
CA GLY A 119 -20.87 10.73 -18.77
C GLY A 119 -22.26 11.36 -18.69
N ARG A 120 -22.85 11.42 -17.47
CA ARG A 120 -24.13 12.10 -17.25
C ARG A 120 -24.05 13.58 -17.60
N SER A 121 -22.99 14.26 -17.17
CA SER A 121 -22.82 15.70 -17.41
C SER A 121 -22.65 16.00 -18.90
N ALA A 122 -21.87 15.18 -19.61
CA ALA A 122 -21.70 15.32 -21.05
C ALA A 122 -23.02 15.14 -21.81
N ALA A 123 -23.81 14.12 -21.43
CA ALA A 123 -25.09 13.86 -22.05
C ALA A 123 -26.15 14.99 -21.84
N LEU A 124 -26.08 15.67 -20.70
CA LEU A 124 -27.00 16.79 -20.38
C LEU A 124 -26.54 18.13 -20.93
N SER A 125 -25.35 18.23 -21.50
CA SER A 125 -24.79 19.44 -22.10
C SER A 125 -24.98 19.50 -23.62
N LEU A 126 -25.52 18.46 -24.22
CA LEU A 126 -25.92 18.36 -25.61
C LEU A 126 -27.32 18.96 -25.78
#